data_6144226132cc1402b73ac907a2dbd4a5
#
_entry.id   6144226132cc1402b73ac907a2dbd4a5
#
_cell.length_a   1.000
_cell.length_b   1.000
_cell.length_c   1.000
_cell.angle_alpha   90.00
_cell.angle_beta   90.00
_cell.angle_gamma   90.00
#
_symmetry.space_group_name_H-M   'P 1'
#
loop_
_entity.id
_entity.type
_entity.pdbx_description
1 polymer ?
#
loop_
_entity_poly.entity_id
_entity_poly.type
_entity_poly.pdbx_seq_one_letter_code
_entity_poly.pdbx_strand_id
1 'polypeptide(L)'
;MLTVKDINEEPLILDDFVLIARNTFHTENSIAYRIEFDGKSIVYSGDTGYTESLIDIAKDADMLIIECSFPDELKFKTHLTPSEVGMIARASKAKNVILTHLYADCDEIDIVSQVRKHVDVDVILAEDLMEIDI
;
A
#
# COMPACT_ATOMS: atom_id res chain seq x y z
N MET A 1 -21.75 -18.40 16.66
CA MET A 1 -20.48 -18.44 17.43
C MET A 1 -19.46 -17.63 16.66
N LEU A 2 -18.81 -16.65 17.27
CA LEU A 2 -17.73 -15.88 16.66
C LEU A 2 -16.44 -16.69 16.76
N THR A 3 -15.76 -16.94 15.64
CA THR A 3 -14.43 -17.55 15.62
C THR A 3 -13.39 -16.45 15.33
N VAL A 4 -12.43 -16.32 16.21
CA VAL A 4 -11.28 -15.41 16.03
C VAL A 4 -10.11 -16.25 15.55
N LYS A 5 -9.42 -15.80 14.49
CA LYS A 5 -8.19 -16.41 14.00
C LYS A 5 -7.10 -15.35 14.00
N ASP A 6 -5.95 -15.71 14.51
CA ASP A 6 -4.76 -14.86 14.39
C ASP A 6 -4.25 -14.89 12.94
N ILE A 7 -3.90 -13.72 12.43
CA ILE A 7 -3.25 -13.58 11.13
C ILE A 7 -1.73 -13.63 11.37
N ASN A 8 -1.08 -14.55 10.69
CA ASN A 8 0.38 -14.71 10.71
C ASN A 8 0.91 -14.68 9.26
N GLU A 9 2.15 -15.07 9.05
CA GLU A 9 2.76 -15.08 7.71
C GLU A 9 2.18 -16.13 6.76
N GLU A 10 1.44 -17.13 7.28
CA GLU A 10 0.77 -18.14 6.45
C GLU A 10 -0.51 -17.56 5.83
N PRO A 11 -0.77 -17.83 4.53
CA PRO A 11 -1.99 -17.39 3.89
C PRO A 11 -3.24 -17.94 4.58
N LEU A 12 -4.18 -17.06 4.87
CA LEU A 12 -5.50 -17.43 5.37
C LEU A 12 -6.45 -17.63 4.18
N ILE A 13 -6.84 -18.87 3.94
CA ILE A 13 -7.82 -19.20 2.90
C ILE A 13 -9.22 -19.07 3.48
N LEU A 14 -10.01 -18.21 2.90
CA LEU A 14 -11.42 -17.97 3.18
C LEU A 14 -12.23 -18.35 1.94
N ASP A 15 -13.52 -18.61 2.09
CA ASP A 15 -14.36 -19.24 1.06
C ASP A 15 -14.07 -18.77 -0.37
N ASP A 16 -14.07 -17.45 -0.60
CA ASP A 16 -13.92 -16.84 -1.92
C ASP A 16 -12.59 -16.08 -2.13
N PHE A 17 -11.79 -15.90 -1.10
CA PHE A 17 -10.56 -15.14 -1.20
C PHE A 17 -9.42 -15.65 -0.31
N VAL A 18 -8.20 -15.28 -0.67
CA VAL A 18 -6.99 -15.54 0.12
C VAL A 18 -6.52 -14.24 0.72
N LEU A 19 -6.25 -14.24 2.02
CA LEU A 19 -5.66 -13.12 2.74
C LEU A 19 -4.23 -13.46 3.15
N ILE A 20 -3.30 -12.61 2.75
CA ILE A 20 -1.88 -12.70 3.11
C ILE A 20 -1.53 -11.46 3.93
N ALA A 21 -0.78 -11.62 5.00
CA ALA A 21 -0.28 -10.51 5.81
C ALA A 21 1.25 -10.53 5.89
N ARG A 22 1.86 -9.35 6.02
CA ARG A 22 3.29 -9.17 6.28
C ARG A 22 3.49 -8.01 7.24
N ASN A 23 4.46 -8.13 8.13
CA ASN A 23 4.82 -7.03 9.00
C ASN A 23 5.35 -5.85 8.20
N THR A 24 4.98 -4.65 8.64
CA THR A 24 5.46 -3.39 8.08
C THR A 24 6.51 -2.74 8.99
N PHE A 25 7.12 -1.68 8.52
CA PHE A 25 8.10 -0.93 9.29
C PHE A 25 7.46 0.31 9.94
N HIS A 26 6.67 0.10 10.99
CA HIS A 26 6.03 1.18 11.74
C HIS A 26 6.00 0.86 13.24
N THR A 27 5.16 -0.08 13.67
CA THR A 27 5.10 -0.61 15.04
C THR A 27 5.25 -2.13 15.02
N GLU A 28 5.42 -2.73 16.20
CA GLU A 28 5.58 -4.19 16.33
C GLU A 28 4.40 -4.99 15.72
N ASN A 29 3.19 -4.41 15.76
CA ASN A 29 1.98 -5.08 15.29
C ASN A 29 1.42 -4.50 13.98
N SER A 30 2.18 -3.63 13.31
CA SER A 30 1.75 -3.06 12.03
C SER A 30 1.93 -4.07 10.91
N ILE A 31 0.89 -4.21 10.08
CA ILE A 31 0.85 -5.20 9.01
C ILE A 31 0.28 -4.60 7.72
N ALA A 32 0.81 -5.07 6.59
CA ALA A 32 0.22 -4.92 5.27
C ALA A 32 -0.59 -6.16 4.93
N TYR A 33 -1.62 -5.98 4.11
CA TYR A 33 -2.48 -7.06 3.63
C TYR A 33 -2.42 -7.18 2.12
N ARG A 34 -2.49 -8.42 1.63
CA ARG A 34 -2.82 -8.75 0.25
C ARG A 34 -4.05 -9.61 0.23
N ILE A 35 -5.04 -9.22 -0.55
CA ILE A 35 -6.29 -9.95 -0.79
C ILE A 35 -6.27 -10.43 -2.23
N GLU A 36 -6.49 -11.72 -2.45
CA GLU A 36 -6.62 -12.32 -3.77
C GLU A 36 -8.03 -12.89 -3.93
N PHE A 37 -8.72 -12.47 -5.00
CA PHE A 37 -10.08 -12.84 -5.32
C PHE A 37 -10.28 -12.86 -6.84
N ASP A 38 -10.84 -13.92 -7.39
CA ASP A 38 -11.17 -14.06 -8.82
C ASP A 38 -10.02 -13.67 -9.78
N GLY A 39 -8.80 -14.07 -9.44
CA GLY A 39 -7.60 -13.77 -10.23
C GLY A 39 -7.12 -12.32 -10.15
N LYS A 40 -7.72 -11.50 -9.31
CA LYS A 40 -7.30 -10.13 -8.98
C LYS A 40 -6.63 -10.06 -7.63
N SER A 41 -5.82 -9.03 -7.45
CA SER A 41 -5.12 -8.80 -6.18
C SER A 41 -5.10 -7.34 -5.77
N ILE A 42 -5.44 -7.11 -4.50
CA ILE A 42 -5.35 -5.79 -3.86
C ILE A 42 -4.35 -5.89 -2.71
N VAL A 43 -3.47 -4.91 -2.60
CA VAL A 43 -2.59 -4.75 -1.45
C VAL A 43 -2.90 -3.45 -0.73
N TYR A 44 -2.99 -3.52 0.60
CA TYR A 44 -3.08 -2.36 1.48
C TYR A 44 -1.86 -2.30 2.38
N SER A 45 -1.11 -1.21 2.32
CA SER A 45 0.16 -1.09 3.04
C SER A 45 0.02 -1.02 4.56
N GLY A 46 -1.11 -0.49 5.06
CA GLY A 46 -1.12 0.08 6.41
C GLY A 46 -0.06 1.18 6.54
N ASP A 47 0.20 1.64 7.76
CA ASP A 47 1.27 2.60 8.04
C ASP A 47 2.62 1.90 7.99
N THR A 48 3.58 2.47 7.27
CA THR A 48 4.90 1.85 7.07
C THR A 48 5.94 2.83 6.55
N GLY A 49 7.17 2.67 6.97
CA GLY A 49 8.33 3.17 6.21
C GLY A 49 8.70 2.23 5.07
N TYR A 50 9.75 2.58 4.34
CA TYR A 50 10.26 1.76 3.25
C TYR A 50 10.75 0.40 3.75
N THR A 51 10.23 -0.69 3.15
CA THR A 51 10.65 -2.06 3.47
C THR A 51 10.51 -3.00 2.27
N GLU A 52 11.42 -3.96 2.14
CA GLU A 52 11.36 -4.99 1.11
C GLU A 52 10.13 -5.90 1.27
N SER A 53 9.70 -6.13 2.51
CA SER A 53 8.48 -6.89 2.81
C SER A 53 7.25 -6.32 2.11
N LEU A 54 7.14 -4.97 2.01
CA LEU A 54 6.05 -4.34 1.29
C LEU A 54 6.17 -4.54 -0.24
N ILE A 55 7.39 -4.49 -0.77
CA ILE A 55 7.63 -4.77 -2.19
C ILE A 55 7.22 -6.20 -2.53
N ASP A 56 7.59 -7.16 -1.67
CA ASP A 56 7.28 -8.58 -1.87
C ASP A 56 5.77 -8.86 -1.85
N ILE A 57 5.05 -8.33 -0.85
CA ILE A 57 3.59 -8.55 -0.75
C ILE A 57 2.84 -7.83 -1.88
N ALA A 58 3.35 -6.69 -2.37
CA ALA A 58 2.76 -5.92 -3.46
C ALA A 58 3.12 -6.45 -4.86
N LYS A 59 3.91 -7.51 -4.96
CA LYS A 59 4.38 -8.01 -6.24
C LYS A 59 3.24 -8.33 -7.21
N ASP A 60 3.31 -7.72 -8.40
CA ASP A 60 2.35 -7.84 -9.50
C ASP A 60 0.89 -7.56 -9.08
N ALA A 61 0.66 -6.77 -8.02
CA ALA A 61 -0.68 -6.44 -7.56
C ALA A 61 -1.46 -5.66 -8.63
N ASP A 62 -2.76 -5.98 -8.78
CA ASP A 62 -3.64 -5.22 -9.66
C ASP A 62 -3.89 -3.82 -9.09
N MET A 63 -3.96 -3.71 -7.76
CA MET A 63 -4.12 -2.45 -7.03
C MET A 63 -3.23 -2.42 -5.79
N LEU A 64 -2.43 -1.37 -5.66
CA LEU A 64 -1.64 -1.07 -4.46
C LEU A 64 -2.20 0.19 -3.79
N ILE A 65 -2.88 0.02 -2.65
CA ILE A 65 -3.32 1.11 -1.79
C ILE A 65 -2.22 1.33 -0.77
N ILE A 66 -1.59 2.48 -0.81
CA ILE A 66 -0.35 2.73 -0.07
C ILE A 66 -0.36 4.10 0.60
N GLU A 67 0.15 4.15 1.83
CA GLU A 67 0.36 5.43 2.50
C GLU A 67 1.36 6.29 1.74
N CYS A 68 1.20 7.61 1.83
CA CYS A 68 2.14 8.61 1.33
C CYS A 68 2.08 9.83 2.25
N SER A 69 2.62 9.69 3.45
CA SER A 69 2.28 10.57 4.57
C SER A 69 2.96 11.92 4.53
N PHE A 70 4.17 12.03 3.98
CA PHE A 70 4.98 13.24 4.02
C PHE A 70 5.63 13.57 2.68
N PRO A 71 5.85 14.86 2.36
CA PRO A 71 6.74 15.27 1.27
C PRO A 71 8.15 14.69 1.43
N ASP A 72 8.89 14.53 0.33
CA ASP A 72 10.25 13.98 0.37
C ASP A 72 11.20 14.79 1.29
N GLU A 73 11.01 16.10 1.38
CA GLU A 73 11.80 17.00 2.23
C GLU A 73 11.54 16.82 3.73
N LEU A 74 10.38 16.25 4.09
CA LEU A 74 9.95 16.03 5.47
C LEU A 74 9.94 14.54 5.84
N LYS A 75 10.80 13.76 5.22
CA LYS A 75 10.91 12.31 5.42
C LYS A 75 10.87 11.92 6.90
N PHE A 76 9.89 11.07 7.23
CA PHE A 76 9.80 10.40 8.53
C PHE A 76 10.09 8.91 8.39
N LYS A 77 10.94 8.35 9.26
CA LYS A 77 11.50 7.01 9.07
C LYS A 77 10.45 5.89 8.96
N THR A 78 9.33 6.02 9.69
CA THR A 78 8.27 5.01 9.77
C THR A 78 7.08 5.31 8.85
N HIS A 79 7.22 6.28 7.96
CA HIS A 79 6.23 6.66 6.95
C HIS A 79 6.88 6.84 5.59
N LEU A 80 6.06 6.75 4.53
CA LEU A 80 6.53 6.86 3.15
C LEU A 80 6.41 8.28 2.62
N THR A 81 7.26 8.55 1.65
CA THR A 81 7.28 9.76 0.82
C THR A 81 6.97 9.42 -0.64
N PRO A 82 6.63 10.41 -1.50
CA PRO A 82 6.35 10.18 -2.92
C PRO A 82 7.42 9.39 -3.67
N SER A 83 8.69 9.71 -3.44
CA SER A 83 9.79 8.99 -4.09
C SER A 83 9.86 7.52 -3.68
N GLU A 84 9.64 7.23 -2.40
CA GLU A 84 9.62 5.86 -1.87
C GLU A 84 8.43 5.07 -2.36
N VAL A 85 7.23 5.68 -2.39
CA VAL A 85 6.03 5.06 -2.98
C VAL A 85 6.28 4.69 -4.44
N GLY A 86 6.82 5.61 -5.24
CA GLY A 86 7.14 5.34 -6.63
C GLY A 86 8.20 4.23 -6.81
N MET A 87 9.21 4.18 -5.95
CA MET A 87 10.20 3.09 -5.94
C MET A 87 9.58 1.74 -5.60
N ILE A 88 8.71 1.68 -4.59
CA ILE A 88 7.99 0.46 -4.19
C ILE A 88 7.09 -0.01 -5.34
N ALA A 89 6.27 0.88 -5.89
CA ALA A 89 5.36 0.56 -7.00
C ALA A 89 6.10 0.02 -8.22
N ARG A 90 7.24 0.64 -8.58
CA ARG A 90 8.08 0.18 -9.68
C ARG A 90 8.74 -1.18 -9.39
N ALA A 91 9.29 -1.37 -8.19
CA ALA A 91 9.97 -2.60 -7.81
C ALA A 91 9.00 -3.78 -7.70
N SER A 92 7.82 -3.56 -7.15
CA SER A 92 6.76 -4.56 -7.03
C SER A 92 6.03 -4.84 -8.34
N LYS A 93 6.14 -3.95 -9.36
CA LYS A 93 5.36 -4.00 -10.60
C LYS A 93 3.86 -3.93 -10.37
N ALA A 94 3.41 -3.20 -9.32
CA ALA A 94 2.00 -2.94 -9.11
C ALA A 94 1.42 -2.21 -10.34
N LYS A 95 0.22 -2.58 -10.75
CA LYS A 95 -0.40 -2.09 -11.99
C LYS A 95 -1.07 -0.73 -11.82
N ASN A 96 -1.63 -0.48 -10.63
CA ASN A 96 -2.29 0.77 -10.25
C ASN A 96 -1.94 1.11 -8.80
N VAL A 97 -1.85 2.39 -8.50
CA VAL A 97 -1.49 2.90 -7.16
C VAL A 97 -2.56 3.88 -6.68
N ILE A 98 -3.01 3.67 -5.44
CA ILE A 98 -3.89 4.61 -4.72
C ILE A 98 -3.12 5.14 -3.53
N LEU A 99 -2.97 6.46 -3.46
CA LEU A 99 -2.33 7.14 -2.34
C LEU A 99 -3.35 7.42 -1.24
N THR A 100 -2.97 7.14 0.00
CA THR A 100 -3.80 7.42 1.17
C THR A 100 -2.93 7.86 2.35
N HIS A 101 -3.56 8.16 3.50
CA HIS A 101 -2.88 8.50 4.76
C HIS A 101 -1.93 9.71 4.63
N LEU A 102 -2.38 10.77 3.94
CA LEU A 102 -1.63 12.01 3.80
C LEU A 102 -1.76 12.87 5.05
N TYR A 103 -0.66 13.49 5.47
CA TYR A 103 -0.67 14.55 6.48
C TYR A 103 -0.82 15.93 5.81
N ALA A 104 -1.22 16.92 6.60
CA ALA A 104 -1.45 18.28 6.11
C ALA A 104 -0.23 18.92 5.40
N ASP A 105 0.96 18.43 5.70
CA ASP A 105 2.20 18.84 5.01
C ASP A 105 2.17 18.51 3.49
N CYS A 106 1.28 17.61 3.06
CA CYS A 106 1.09 17.24 1.66
C CYS A 106 0.09 18.15 0.92
N ASP A 107 -0.69 18.99 1.62
CA ASP A 107 -1.77 19.78 1.02
C ASP A 107 -1.27 20.84 0.01
N GLU A 108 -0.03 21.30 0.18
CA GLU A 108 0.58 22.35 -0.65
C GLU A 108 1.33 21.80 -1.88
N ILE A 109 1.33 20.47 -2.09
CA ILE A 109 2.09 19.83 -3.17
C ILE A 109 1.19 18.93 -4.03
N ASP A 110 1.53 18.80 -5.31
CA ASP A 110 0.93 17.79 -6.19
C ASP A 110 1.60 16.42 -5.93
N ILE A 111 1.11 15.74 -4.88
CA ILE A 111 1.65 14.45 -4.41
C ILE A 111 1.62 13.38 -5.50
N VAL A 112 0.56 13.35 -6.32
CA VAL A 112 0.38 12.39 -7.42
C VAL A 112 1.46 12.57 -8.48
N SER A 113 1.69 13.82 -8.90
CA SER A 113 2.77 14.14 -9.84
C SER A 113 4.15 13.82 -9.30
N GLN A 114 4.37 13.96 -7.99
CA GLN A 114 5.64 13.58 -7.36
C GLN A 114 5.88 12.06 -7.48
N VAL A 115 4.89 11.24 -7.15
CA VAL A 115 4.98 9.77 -7.28
C VAL A 115 5.23 9.35 -8.74
N ARG A 116 4.52 9.96 -9.69
CA ARG A 116 4.63 9.68 -11.13
C ARG A 116 6.01 9.96 -11.73
N LYS A 117 6.85 10.75 -11.08
CA LYS A 117 8.26 10.92 -11.49
C LYS A 117 9.08 9.63 -11.37
N HIS A 118 8.64 8.69 -10.54
CA HIS A 118 9.37 7.47 -10.18
C HIS A 118 8.76 6.19 -10.74
N VAL A 119 7.51 6.23 -11.19
CA VAL A 119 6.80 5.05 -11.74
C VAL A 119 5.85 5.47 -12.85
N ASP A 120 5.72 4.63 -13.87
CA ASP A 120 4.83 4.83 -15.04
C ASP A 120 3.61 3.88 -14.93
N VAL A 121 2.72 4.19 -14.00
CA VAL A 121 1.44 3.51 -13.79
C VAL A 121 0.38 4.53 -13.41
N ASP A 122 -0.89 4.14 -13.41
CA ASP A 122 -1.95 5.00 -12.91
C ASP A 122 -1.79 5.19 -11.41
N VAL A 123 -1.67 6.47 -11.02
CA VAL A 123 -1.60 6.91 -9.63
C VAL A 123 -2.74 7.87 -9.36
N ILE A 124 -3.55 7.58 -8.36
CA ILE A 124 -4.66 8.41 -7.92
C ILE A 124 -4.58 8.69 -6.43
N LEU A 125 -5.13 9.81 -6.01
CA LEU A 125 -5.31 10.13 -4.60
C LEU A 125 -6.67 9.60 -4.13
N ALA A 126 -6.69 8.88 -3.00
CA ALA A 126 -7.92 8.43 -2.39
C ALA A 126 -8.76 9.60 -1.88
N GLU A 127 -10.06 9.51 -2.07
CA GLU A 127 -11.06 10.44 -1.54
C GLU A 127 -12.10 9.64 -0.74
N ASP A 128 -12.73 10.30 0.24
CA ASP A 128 -13.81 9.68 1.01
C ASP A 128 -14.94 9.20 0.09
N LEU A 129 -15.41 7.98 0.31
CA LEU A 129 -16.44 7.32 -0.46
C LEU A 129 -16.11 7.05 -1.94
N MET A 130 -14.83 7.10 -2.31
CA MET A 130 -14.39 6.73 -3.66
C MET A 130 -14.65 5.23 -3.90
N GLU A 131 -15.25 4.92 -5.05
CA GLU A 131 -15.44 3.55 -5.53
C GLU A 131 -14.57 3.31 -6.76
N ILE A 132 -13.88 2.16 -6.78
CA ILE A 132 -12.93 1.80 -7.85
C ILE A 132 -13.17 0.35 -8.25
N ASP A 133 -13.38 0.14 -9.54
CA ASP A 133 -13.43 -1.21 -10.13
C ASP A 133 -12.00 -1.70 -10.46
N ILE A 134 -11.72 -2.98 -10.23
CA ILE A 134 -10.43 -3.64 -10.48
C ILE A 134 -10.57 -4.89 -11.35
#